data_f3370649496700fb4b9748d730453b7c
#
_entry.id   f3370649496700fb4b9748d730453b7c
#
_cell.length_a   1.000
_cell.length_b   1.000
_cell.length_c   1.000
_cell.angle_alpha   90.00
_cell.angle_beta   90.00
_cell.angle_gamma   90.00
#
_symmetry.space_group_name_H-M   'P 1'
#
loop_
_entity.id
_entity.type
_entity.pdbx_description
1 polymer ?
#
loop_
_entity_poly.entity_id
_entity_poly.type
_entity_poly.pdbx_seq_one_letter_code
_entity_poly.pdbx_strand_id
1 'polypeptide(L)'
;MSIAVPLYGFGASGVTGGTLTVTAPANVTVTVSKDGKTKTKNSGTTGVVVFKGLSSGTWTVTITGDGKTAQKNVVVTTDYSTAIAFFAATINITYPAGSTCTCSDGTTTLTAPDTSGTWVCTVPNAGTWTVTSTSETETDSKAVTITTDGQSTSVELSYALFLFKPNAPSSIISGEWEMPANSTVTAEAELTVKSVNNFNGDRTWSARTKGQIDLTEYSTLQATCKASGGSKTKLEVYSGSSAVASAAIGTDLTTVTVDISALSGLHSIGFSGRHSAYAAITYTATEIKLLK
;
A
#
# COMPACT_ATOMS: atom_id res chain seq x y z
N MET A 1 -67.55 -17.25 65.90
CA MET A 1 -67.48 -17.90 64.58
C MET A 1 -66.39 -17.23 63.84
N SER A 2 -65.18 -17.80 63.75
CA SER A 2 -64.02 -17.22 63.16
C SER A 2 -63.82 -17.86 61.78
N ILE A 3 -63.91 -17.05 60.72
CA ILE A 3 -63.75 -17.52 59.36
C ILE A 3 -62.26 -17.34 58.99
N ALA A 4 -61.58 -18.43 58.87
CA ALA A 4 -60.22 -18.44 58.33
C ALA A 4 -60.27 -18.26 56.81
N VAL A 5 -59.69 -17.18 56.31
CA VAL A 5 -59.49 -16.95 54.89
C VAL A 5 -58.20 -17.67 54.46
N PRO A 6 -58.25 -18.58 53.49
CA PRO A 6 -57.03 -19.22 53.02
C PRO A 6 -56.16 -18.22 52.25
N LEU A 7 -54.92 -18.04 52.71
CA LEU A 7 -53.90 -17.26 52.02
C LEU A 7 -53.45 -18.06 50.76
N TYR A 8 -53.99 -17.68 49.62
CA TYR A 8 -53.44 -18.18 48.35
C TYR A 8 -52.02 -17.61 48.19
N GLY A 9 -51.06 -18.46 48.40
CA GLY A 9 -49.68 -18.14 48.05
C GLY A 9 -49.62 -17.90 46.58
N PHE A 10 -49.36 -16.65 46.23
CA PHE A 10 -48.90 -16.35 44.90
C PHE A 10 -47.54 -17.03 44.73
N GLY A 11 -47.55 -18.19 44.09
CA GLY A 11 -46.33 -18.81 43.63
C GLY A 11 -45.59 -17.81 42.74
N ALA A 12 -44.42 -17.39 43.18
CA ALA A 12 -43.54 -16.60 42.36
C ALA A 12 -43.38 -17.33 41.01
N SER A 13 -43.98 -16.78 39.99
CA SER A 13 -43.78 -17.24 38.61
C SER A 13 -42.30 -17.22 38.37
N GLY A 14 -41.66 -18.37 38.46
CA GLY A 14 -40.22 -18.50 38.20
C GLY A 14 -40.00 -17.96 36.82
N VAL A 15 -39.32 -16.84 36.73
CA VAL A 15 -38.82 -16.33 35.46
C VAL A 15 -37.93 -17.42 34.93
N THR A 16 -38.50 -18.22 34.01
CA THR A 16 -37.73 -19.25 33.32
C THR A 16 -36.66 -18.50 32.50
N GLY A 17 -35.45 -18.51 33.03
CA GLY A 17 -34.34 -17.81 32.36
C GLY A 17 -34.10 -18.41 30.99
N GLY A 18 -33.81 -17.55 30.02
CA GLY A 18 -33.49 -17.93 28.64
C GLY A 18 -32.21 -18.75 28.55
N THR A 19 -32.08 -19.45 27.44
CA THR A 19 -30.86 -20.16 27.05
C THR A 19 -30.14 -19.35 25.95
N LEU A 20 -28.84 -19.12 26.12
CA LEU A 20 -28.00 -18.51 25.10
C LEU A 20 -27.03 -19.57 24.55
N THR A 21 -27.17 -19.88 23.27
CA THR A 21 -26.22 -20.72 22.55
C THR A 21 -25.25 -19.78 21.81
N VAL A 22 -23.94 -19.94 22.07
CA VAL A 22 -22.87 -19.15 21.45
C VAL A 22 -22.04 -20.07 20.58
N THR A 23 -21.93 -19.75 19.30
CA THR A 23 -20.93 -20.33 18.39
C THR A 23 -19.71 -19.41 18.35
N ALA A 24 -18.55 -19.93 18.71
CA ALA A 24 -17.27 -19.22 18.81
C ALA A 24 -16.16 -20.06 18.17
N PRO A 25 -14.94 -19.52 17.97
CA PRO A 25 -13.78 -20.36 17.63
C PRO A 25 -13.60 -21.49 18.65
N ALA A 26 -12.97 -22.59 18.21
CA ALA A 26 -12.66 -23.72 19.07
C ALA A 26 -11.64 -23.31 20.16
N ASN A 27 -11.75 -23.97 21.32
CA ASN A 27 -10.80 -23.83 22.45
C ASN A 27 -10.62 -22.42 23.02
N VAL A 28 -11.60 -21.52 22.85
CA VAL A 28 -11.57 -20.18 23.43
C VAL A 28 -12.42 -20.11 24.70
N THR A 29 -12.12 -19.18 25.57
CA THR A 29 -12.93 -18.86 26.74
C THR A 29 -14.09 -17.96 26.29
N VAL A 30 -15.33 -18.39 26.59
CA VAL A 30 -16.55 -17.64 26.33
C VAL A 30 -17.12 -17.17 27.65
N THR A 31 -17.28 -15.88 27.81
CA THR A 31 -17.85 -15.24 29.01
C THR A 31 -19.09 -14.47 28.63
N VAL A 32 -20.18 -14.64 29.40
CA VAL A 32 -21.39 -13.81 29.29
C VAL A 32 -21.57 -13.02 30.55
N SER A 33 -21.81 -11.71 30.44
CA SER A 33 -21.95 -10.82 31.58
C SER A 33 -23.14 -9.86 31.44
N LYS A 34 -23.81 -9.59 32.58
CA LYS A 34 -24.89 -8.60 32.69
C LYS A 34 -25.03 -8.19 34.16
N ASP A 35 -25.08 -6.87 34.42
CA ASP A 35 -25.34 -6.29 35.76
C ASP A 35 -24.44 -6.91 36.86
N GLY A 36 -23.12 -7.04 36.57
CA GLY A 36 -22.14 -7.63 37.47
C GLY A 36 -22.21 -9.17 37.61
N LYS A 37 -23.17 -9.83 37.00
CA LYS A 37 -23.24 -11.31 36.94
C LYS A 37 -22.48 -11.82 35.74
N THR A 38 -21.65 -12.85 35.96
CA THR A 38 -20.81 -13.43 34.91
C THR A 38 -20.90 -14.95 34.91
N LYS A 39 -20.95 -15.56 33.74
CA LYS A 39 -20.80 -17.01 33.54
C LYS A 39 -19.74 -17.23 32.48
N THR A 40 -18.84 -18.18 32.70
CA THR A 40 -17.71 -18.48 31.81
C THR A 40 -17.66 -19.95 31.48
N LYS A 41 -17.37 -20.29 30.25
CA LYS A 41 -17.16 -21.67 29.75
C LYS A 41 -16.08 -21.68 28.66
N ASN A 42 -15.45 -22.82 28.44
CA ASN A 42 -14.60 -23.03 27.27
C ASN A 42 -15.43 -23.56 26.10
N SER A 43 -15.17 -23.12 24.87
CA SER A 43 -15.90 -23.56 23.68
C SER A 43 -15.57 -25.00 23.25
N GLY A 44 -14.48 -25.58 23.79
CA GLY A 44 -14.02 -26.88 23.41
C GLY A 44 -13.72 -27.00 21.92
N THR A 45 -13.58 -28.24 21.43
CA THR A 45 -13.29 -28.51 20.01
C THR A 45 -14.47 -28.24 19.07
N THR A 46 -15.71 -28.22 19.62
CA THR A 46 -16.93 -27.98 18.82
C THR A 46 -17.21 -26.51 18.54
N GLY A 47 -16.60 -25.61 19.31
CA GLY A 47 -16.86 -24.17 19.20
C GLY A 47 -18.23 -23.74 19.70
N VAL A 48 -19.04 -24.63 20.32
CA VAL A 48 -20.42 -24.34 20.74
C VAL A 48 -20.54 -24.36 22.27
N VAL A 49 -21.06 -23.27 22.81
CA VAL A 49 -21.29 -23.11 24.27
C VAL A 49 -22.74 -22.75 24.57
N VAL A 50 -23.33 -23.42 25.57
CA VAL A 50 -24.69 -23.16 25.98
C VAL A 50 -24.72 -22.63 27.41
N PHE A 51 -25.30 -21.44 27.61
CA PHE A 51 -25.57 -20.82 28.91
C PHE A 51 -27.07 -20.87 29.20
N LYS A 52 -27.44 -21.55 30.28
CA LYS A 52 -28.83 -21.69 30.71
C LYS A 52 -29.15 -20.78 31.90
N GLY A 53 -30.43 -20.43 32.06
CA GLY A 53 -30.93 -19.64 33.17
C GLY A 53 -30.41 -18.22 33.18
N LEU A 54 -30.36 -17.56 32.01
CA LEU A 54 -30.02 -16.16 31.87
C LEU A 54 -31.29 -15.32 32.03
N SER A 55 -31.25 -14.29 32.89
CA SER A 55 -32.34 -13.32 32.98
C SER A 55 -32.55 -12.59 31.67
N SER A 56 -33.78 -12.21 31.36
CA SER A 56 -34.09 -11.38 30.19
C SER A 56 -33.29 -10.07 30.18
N GLY A 57 -32.92 -9.60 29.00
CA GLY A 57 -32.22 -8.34 28.76
C GLY A 57 -30.91 -8.50 27.95
N THR A 58 -30.15 -7.40 27.89
CA THR A 58 -28.90 -7.36 27.12
C THR A 58 -27.75 -7.99 27.92
N TRP A 59 -27.12 -8.97 27.32
CA TRP A 59 -25.89 -9.63 27.80
C TRP A 59 -24.72 -9.28 26.90
N THR A 60 -23.55 -9.03 27.48
CA THR A 60 -22.32 -8.92 26.75
C THR A 60 -21.68 -10.30 26.65
N VAL A 61 -21.49 -10.80 25.45
CA VAL A 61 -20.73 -12.02 25.15
C VAL A 61 -19.29 -11.61 24.82
N THR A 62 -18.32 -12.15 25.55
CA THR A 62 -16.88 -11.93 25.32
C THR A 62 -16.23 -13.27 25.00
N ILE A 63 -15.43 -13.31 23.96
CA ILE A 63 -14.51 -14.44 23.69
C ILE A 63 -13.08 -14.00 23.88
N THR A 64 -12.26 -14.89 24.48
CA THR A 64 -10.84 -14.64 24.69
C THR A 64 -10.04 -15.90 24.37
N GLY A 65 -9.00 -15.77 23.56
CA GLY A 65 -8.10 -16.88 23.20
C GLY A 65 -6.95 -16.35 22.34
N ASP A 66 -5.79 -16.97 22.42
CA ASP A 66 -4.57 -16.64 21.65
C ASP A 66 -4.20 -15.14 21.70
N GLY A 67 -4.34 -14.54 22.91
CA GLY A 67 -4.08 -13.11 23.12
C GLY A 67 -5.11 -12.16 22.50
N LYS A 68 -6.19 -12.67 21.90
CA LYS A 68 -7.26 -11.90 21.25
C LYS A 68 -8.51 -11.85 22.13
N THR A 69 -9.28 -10.79 21.97
CA THR A 69 -10.59 -10.61 22.62
C THR A 69 -11.57 -10.04 21.61
N ALA A 70 -12.81 -10.56 21.62
CA ALA A 70 -13.91 -9.96 20.88
C ALA A 70 -15.15 -9.91 21.78
N GLN A 71 -15.99 -8.90 21.55
CA GLN A 71 -17.22 -8.70 22.33
C GLN A 71 -18.42 -8.43 21.42
N LYS A 72 -19.59 -8.90 21.86
CA LYS A 72 -20.86 -8.67 21.19
C LYS A 72 -21.98 -8.57 22.21
N ASN A 73 -22.85 -7.57 22.09
CA ASN A 73 -24.05 -7.46 22.89
C ASN A 73 -25.17 -8.25 22.23
N VAL A 74 -25.91 -9.04 23.05
CA VAL A 74 -27.04 -9.85 22.60
C VAL A 74 -28.21 -9.64 23.54
N VAL A 75 -29.42 -9.59 22.99
CA VAL A 75 -30.66 -9.48 23.80
C VAL A 75 -31.22 -10.89 23.97
N VAL A 76 -31.26 -11.35 25.24
CA VAL A 76 -31.83 -12.65 25.63
C VAL A 76 -33.20 -12.40 26.21
N THR A 77 -34.24 -12.91 25.56
CA THR A 77 -35.65 -12.88 26.06
C THR A 77 -36.15 -14.27 26.34
N THR A 78 -35.84 -15.22 25.49
CA THR A 78 -36.10 -16.66 25.56
C THR A 78 -34.82 -17.39 25.13
N ASP A 79 -34.95 -18.51 24.43
CA ASP A 79 -33.78 -19.17 23.81
C ASP A 79 -33.28 -18.35 22.64
N TYR A 80 -32.00 -18.08 22.64
CA TYR A 80 -31.31 -17.26 21.63
C TYR A 80 -30.00 -17.90 21.21
N SER A 81 -29.67 -17.75 19.93
CA SER A 81 -28.39 -18.20 19.38
C SER A 81 -27.63 -17.05 18.76
N THR A 82 -26.34 -17.00 18.93
CA THR A 82 -25.45 -16.01 18.31
C THR A 82 -24.12 -16.63 17.91
N ALA A 83 -23.48 -16.03 16.92
CA ALA A 83 -22.09 -16.32 16.59
C ALA A 83 -21.22 -15.10 16.91
N ILE A 84 -20.00 -15.38 17.35
CA ILE A 84 -18.97 -14.38 17.61
C ILE A 84 -17.62 -14.96 17.18
N ALA A 85 -16.82 -14.15 16.49
CA ALA A 85 -15.48 -14.51 16.05
C ALA A 85 -14.50 -13.38 16.41
N PHE A 86 -13.23 -13.66 16.38
CA PHE A 86 -12.22 -12.60 16.40
C PHE A 86 -12.26 -11.85 15.07
N PHE A 87 -11.99 -10.56 15.14
CA PHE A 87 -11.85 -9.78 13.92
C PHE A 87 -10.76 -10.40 13.04
N ALA A 88 -11.04 -10.54 11.77
CA ALA A 88 -10.09 -10.97 10.75
C ALA A 88 -10.47 -10.37 9.41
N ALA A 89 -9.58 -9.58 8.84
CA ALA A 89 -9.68 -9.11 7.47
C ALA A 89 -8.43 -9.48 6.70
N THR A 90 -8.48 -9.47 5.37
CA THR A 90 -7.39 -9.93 4.53
C THR A 90 -6.91 -8.82 3.62
N ILE A 91 -5.59 -8.62 3.57
CA ILE A 91 -4.92 -7.78 2.58
C ILE A 91 -4.11 -8.72 1.67
N ASN A 92 -4.49 -8.80 0.40
CA ASN A 92 -3.74 -9.52 -0.61
C ASN A 92 -2.64 -8.59 -1.13
N ILE A 93 -1.40 -8.91 -0.84
CA ILE A 93 -0.25 -8.05 -1.11
C ILE A 93 0.57 -8.65 -2.23
N THR A 94 0.85 -7.85 -3.27
CA THR A 94 1.86 -8.14 -4.29
C THR A 94 3.00 -7.17 -4.09
N TYR A 95 4.24 -7.64 -4.10
CA TYR A 95 5.44 -6.85 -3.86
C TYR A 95 6.64 -7.42 -4.64
N PRO A 96 7.71 -6.64 -4.89
CA PRO A 96 8.88 -7.14 -5.63
C PRO A 96 9.50 -8.37 -4.98
N ALA A 97 9.66 -9.44 -5.74
CA ALA A 97 10.30 -10.67 -5.27
C ALA A 97 11.74 -10.40 -4.81
N GLY A 98 12.18 -11.09 -3.76
CA GLY A 98 13.49 -10.89 -3.14
C GLY A 98 13.51 -9.78 -2.08
N SER A 99 12.42 -9.02 -1.88
CA SER A 99 12.31 -8.01 -0.84
C SER A 99 11.60 -8.53 0.42
N THR A 100 11.78 -7.85 1.53
CA THR A 100 10.98 -8.08 2.75
C THR A 100 9.70 -7.26 2.67
N CYS A 101 8.59 -7.80 3.20
CA CYS A 101 7.33 -7.09 3.25
C CYS A 101 6.75 -7.09 4.66
N THR A 102 6.27 -5.94 5.12
CA THR A 102 5.62 -5.76 6.41
C THR A 102 4.27 -5.07 6.26
N CYS A 103 3.37 -5.32 7.21
CA CYS A 103 2.06 -4.69 7.29
C CYS A 103 1.85 -4.24 8.75
N SER A 104 1.67 -2.94 8.99
CA SER A 104 1.63 -2.38 10.35
C SER A 104 0.53 -1.33 10.52
N ASP A 105 -0.15 -1.35 11.67
CA ASP A 105 -1.09 -0.31 12.13
C ASP A 105 -0.44 0.69 13.10
N GLY A 106 0.89 0.64 13.25
CA GLY A 106 1.66 1.44 14.20
C GLY A 106 1.79 0.80 15.59
N THR A 107 0.94 -0.19 15.92
CA THR A 107 0.99 -0.94 17.18
C THR A 107 1.40 -2.38 16.94
N THR A 108 0.80 -3.01 15.93
CA THR A 108 1.06 -4.38 15.51
C THR A 108 1.80 -4.36 14.18
N THR A 109 2.86 -5.12 14.06
CA THR A 109 3.58 -5.33 12.80
C THR A 109 3.57 -6.81 12.45
N LEU A 110 3.07 -7.12 11.27
CA LEU A 110 3.08 -8.43 10.66
C LEU A 110 4.14 -8.45 9.56
N THR A 111 4.82 -9.59 9.40
CA THR A 111 5.89 -9.75 8.39
C THR A 111 5.54 -10.90 7.47
N ALA A 112 5.79 -10.74 6.18
CA ALA A 112 5.63 -11.81 5.20
C ALA A 112 6.53 -13.01 5.57
N PRO A 113 6.05 -14.24 5.40
CA PRO A 113 6.80 -15.44 5.79
C PRO A 113 8.00 -15.72 4.88
N ASP A 114 8.01 -15.15 3.70
CA ASP A 114 9.06 -15.33 2.69
C ASP A 114 9.20 -14.08 1.80
N THR A 115 10.01 -14.15 0.78
CA THR A 115 10.28 -13.09 -0.20
C THR A 115 9.75 -13.44 -1.60
N SER A 116 8.68 -14.23 -1.68
CA SER A 116 8.11 -14.74 -2.95
C SER A 116 7.47 -13.67 -3.83
N GLY A 117 7.19 -12.49 -3.27
CA GLY A 117 6.54 -11.39 -3.98
C GLY A 117 5.01 -11.37 -3.83
N THR A 118 4.44 -12.35 -3.12
CA THR A 118 3.00 -12.39 -2.81
C THR A 118 2.77 -12.77 -1.35
N TRP A 119 1.82 -12.12 -0.69
CA TRP A 119 1.47 -12.41 0.69
C TRP A 119 -0.02 -12.15 0.95
N VAL A 120 -0.68 -13.12 1.56
CA VAL A 120 -2.04 -12.98 2.10
C VAL A 120 -1.91 -12.63 3.58
N CYS A 121 -2.01 -11.35 3.90
CA CYS A 121 -1.89 -10.84 5.26
C CYS A 121 -3.24 -10.82 5.95
N THR A 122 -3.38 -11.54 7.07
CA THR A 122 -4.59 -11.49 7.91
C THR A 122 -4.36 -10.48 9.03
N VAL A 123 -5.12 -9.39 9.03
CA VAL A 123 -5.03 -8.33 10.03
C VAL A 123 -6.09 -8.52 11.12
N PRO A 124 -5.72 -8.31 12.41
CA PRO A 124 -6.58 -8.63 13.56
C PRO A 124 -7.55 -7.52 13.96
N ASN A 125 -7.45 -6.31 13.38
CA ASN A 125 -8.25 -5.15 13.77
C ASN A 125 -8.64 -4.30 12.55
N ALA A 126 -9.76 -3.56 12.67
CA ALA A 126 -10.05 -2.44 11.80
C ALA A 126 -9.04 -1.30 12.04
N GLY A 127 -8.78 -0.51 11.02
CA GLY A 127 -7.85 0.62 11.08
C GLY A 127 -7.14 0.84 9.75
N THR A 128 -6.20 1.79 9.74
CA THR A 128 -5.32 2.01 8.60
C THR A 128 -4.05 1.20 8.82
N TRP A 129 -3.76 0.33 7.87
CA TRP A 129 -2.58 -0.51 7.82
C TRP A 129 -1.62 0.01 6.76
N THR A 130 -0.37 0.22 7.11
CA THR A 130 0.69 0.57 6.16
C THR A 130 1.41 -0.70 5.74
N VAL A 131 1.32 -1.01 4.45
CA VAL A 131 2.08 -2.11 3.85
C VAL A 131 3.36 -1.54 3.28
N THR A 132 4.50 -2.09 3.68
CA THR A 132 5.83 -1.61 3.28
C THR A 132 6.64 -2.78 2.72
N SER A 133 7.19 -2.60 1.54
CA SER A 133 8.19 -3.50 0.95
C SER A 133 9.56 -2.83 0.96
N THR A 134 10.60 -3.57 1.33
CA THR A 134 11.98 -3.05 1.42
C THR A 134 12.96 -4.03 0.82
N SER A 135 13.81 -3.54 -0.08
CA SER A 135 15.02 -4.20 -0.59
C SER A 135 16.27 -3.56 0.03
N GLU A 136 17.46 -3.97 -0.39
CA GLU A 136 18.72 -3.34 0.05
C GLU A 136 18.80 -1.84 -0.28
N THR A 137 18.17 -1.40 -1.35
CA THR A 137 18.31 -0.05 -1.90
C THR A 137 17.02 0.75 -1.97
N GLU A 138 15.86 0.10 -1.87
CA GLU A 138 14.56 0.73 -2.14
C GLU A 138 13.47 0.33 -1.16
N THR A 139 12.52 1.23 -0.97
CA THR A 139 11.34 1.01 -0.15
C THR A 139 10.12 1.62 -0.84
N ASP A 140 9.03 0.86 -0.87
CA ASP A 140 7.70 1.37 -1.26
C ASP A 140 6.69 1.09 -0.14
N SER A 141 5.77 2.02 0.07
CA SER A 141 4.76 1.92 1.12
C SER A 141 3.41 2.43 0.64
N LYS A 142 2.35 1.68 0.96
CA LYS A 142 0.97 2.10 0.70
C LYS A 142 0.09 1.89 1.94
N ALA A 143 -0.79 2.84 2.19
CA ALA A 143 -1.79 2.74 3.25
C ALA A 143 -3.05 2.04 2.73
N VAL A 144 -3.58 1.12 3.54
CA VAL A 144 -4.81 0.36 3.27
C VAL A 144 -5.74 0.51 4.47
N THR A 145 -6.97 0.91 4.25
CA THR A 145 -7.96 1.06 5.32
C THR A 145 -8.88 -0.16 5.38
N ILE A 146 -8.92 -0.79 6.53
CA ILE A 146 -9.81 -1.91 6.86
C ILE A 146 -10.89 -1.39 7.81
N THR A 147 -12.15 -1.57 7.44
CA THR A 147 -13.29 -1.03 8.18
C THR A 147 -14.19 -2.11 8.78
N THR A 148 -14.24 -3.29 8.16
CA THR A 148 -15.19 -4.35 8.53
C THR A 148 -14.50 -5.69 8.69
N ASP A 149 -15.03 -6.51 9.59
CA ASP A 149 -14.67 -7.91 9.72
C ASP A 149 -14.97 -8.69 8.42
N GLY A 150 -14.09 -9.59 8.04
CA GLY A 150 -14.18 -10.34 6.79
C GLY A 150 -13.85 -9.54 5.52
N GLN A 151 -13.47 -8.27 5.62
CA GLN A 151 -13.06 -7.48 4.47
C GLN A 151 -11.85 -8.10 3.79
N SER A 152 -11.87 -8.15 2.45
CA SER A 152 -10.71 -8.51 1.63
C SER A 152 -10.40 -7.36 0.69
N THR A 153 -9.15 -6.97 0.61
CA THR A 153 -8.66 -5.92 -0.27
C THR A 153 -7.30 -6.31 -0.84
N SER A 154 -6.84 -5.58 -1.87
CA SER A 154 -5.55 -5.84 -2.50
C SER A 154 -4.70 -4.59 -2.50
N VAL A 155 -3.39 -4.76 -2.40
CA VAL A 155 -2.39 -3.71 -2.57
C VAL A 155 -1.23 -4.25 -3.37
N GLU A 156 -0.75 -3.45 -4.31
CA GLU A 156 0.44 -3.73 -5.08
C GLU A 156 1.51 -2.70 -4.75
N LEU A 157 2.70 -3.18 -4.40
CA LEU A 157 3.90 -2.39 -4.17
C LEU A 157 4.87 -2.64 -5.32
N SER A 158 5.52 -1.58 -5.77
CA SER A 158 6.49 -1.67 -6.86
C SER A 158 7.59 -0.66 -6.64
N TYR A 159 8.84 -1.07 -6.82
CA TYR A 159 9.94 -0.13 -6.77
C TYR A 159 10.01 0.69 -8.05
N ALA A 160 10.35 1.98 -7.89
CA ALA A 160 10.81 2.78 -9.00
C ALA A 160 12.22 2.31 -9.40
N LEU A 161 12.46 2.09 -10.69
CA LEU A 161 13.84 1.97 -11.18
C LEU A 161 14.45 3.36 -11.31
N PHE A 162 15.32 3.73 -10.38
CA PHE A 162 16.04 4.99 -10.46
C PHE A 162 17.13 4.91 -11.54
N LEU A 163 17.02 5.77 -12.51
CA LEU A 163 18.03 5.96 -13.54
C LEU A 163 19.05 7.01 -13.13
N PHE A 164 18.60 8.03 -12.40
CA PHE A 164 19.43 9.02 -11.76
C PHE A 164 18.86 9.37 -10.37
N LYS A 165 19.73 9.33 -9.39
CA LYS A 165 19.53 9.81 -8.02
C LYS A 165 20.85 10.42 -7.56
N PRO A 166 20.87 11.50 -6.79
CA PRO A 166 22.11 12.10 -6.30
C PRO A 166 23.04 11.07 -5.66
N ASN A 167 24.29 11.04 -6.09
CA ASN A 167 25.34 10.11 -5.64
C ASN A 167 25.09 8.61 -5.95
N ALA A 168 24.07 8.28 -6.74
CA ALA A 168 23.77 6.90 -7.16
C ALA A 168 23.17 6.84 -8.58
N PRO A 169 23.81 7.44 -9.60
CA PRO A 169 23.32 7.32 -10.97
C PRO A 169 23.48 5.89 -11.47
N SER A 170 22.51 5.43 -12.30
CA SER A 170 22.65 4.13 -12.97
C SER A 170 23.78 4.18 -14.01
N SER A 171 24.30 3.00 -14.37
CA SER A 171 25.31 2.88 -15.42
C SER A 171 24.83 3.41 -16.78
N ILE A 172 23.52 3.44 -17.01
CA ILE A 172 22.90 3.96 -18.24
C ILE A 172 23.04 5.49 -18.28
N ILE A 173 22.69 6.17 -17.21
CA ILE A 173 22.75 7.64 -17.12
C ILE A 173 24.19 8.15 -16.99
N SER A 174 25.05 7.45 -16.25
CA SER A 174 26.48 7.80 -16.11
C SER A 174 27.36 7.31 -17.25
N GLY A 175 26.80 6.48 -18.13
CA GLY A 175 27.50 5.93 -19.29
C GLY A 175 27.68 6.92 -20.43
N GLU A 176 27.97 6.38 -21.61
CA GLU A 176 28.17 7.20 -22.80
C GLU A 176 26.85 7.79 -23.34
N TRP A 177 26.93 9.02 -23.81
CA TRP A 177 25.85 9.74 -24.47
C TRP A 177 26.14 9.98 -25.94
N GLU A 178 25.12 9.82 -26.76
CA GLU A 178 25.13 10.30 -28.14
C GLU A 178 24.63 11.75 -28.15
N MET A 179 25.48 12.67 -28.52
CA MET A 179 25.20 14.11 -28.50
C MET A 179 26.05 14.87 -29.53
N PRO A 180 25.57 16.05 -29.93
CA PRO A 180 26.35 16.90 -30.84
C PRO A 180 27.69 17.34 -30.22
N ALA A 181 28.62 17.76 -31.07
CA ALA A 181 29.86 18.41 -30.64
C ALA A 181 29.58 19.62 -29.74
N ASN A 182 30.46 19.91 -28.81
CA ASN A 182 30.34 20.97 -27.80
C ASN A 182 29.22 20.73 -26.77
N SER A 183 28.86 19.47 -26.54
CA SER A 183 27.95 19.07 -25.47
C SER A 183 28.72 18.34 -24.38
N THR A 184 28.24 18.46 -23.13
CA THR A 184 28.82 17.78 -21.97
C THR A 184 27.72 17.18 -21.11
N VAL A 185 28.03 16.07 -20.44
CA VAL A 185 27.21 15.44 -19.45
C VAL A 185 28.01 15.26 -18.17
N THR A 186 27.45 15.64 -17.04
CA THR A 186 27.97 15.34 -15.72
C THR A 186 26.84 14.74 -14.86
N ALA A 187 27.16 13.72 -14.06
CA ALA A 187 26.19 13.00 -13.23
C ALA A 187 26.80 12.75 -11.84
N GLU A 188 26.65 13.73 -10.97
CA GLU A 188 27.16 13.71 -9.59
C GLU A 188 26.02 13.97 -8.60
N ALA A 189 26.01 15.15 -7.95
CA ALA A 189 24.88 15.60 -7.13
C ALA A 189 23.63 15.93 -7.96
N GLU A 190 23.85 16.34 -9.22
CA GLU A 190 22.80 16.57 -10.23
C GLU A 190 23.27 16.01 -11.58
N LEU A 191 22.33 15.51 -12.37
CA LEU A 191 22.58 15.26 -13.78
C LEU A 191 22.50 16.57 -14.54
N THR A 192 23.61 16.99 -15.12
CA THR A 192 23.65 18.17 -15.98
C THR A 192 24.00 17.76 -17.39
N VAL A 193 23.13 18.09 -18.35
CA VAL A 193 23.36 17.93 -19.78
C VAL A 193 23.41 19.32 -20.43
N LYS A 194 24.55 19.72 -20.93
CA LYS A 194 24.76 21.05 -21.53
C LYS A 194 25.16 20.93 -22.98
N SER A 195 24.55 21.74 -23.83
CA SER A 195 24.90 21.88 -25.22
C SER A 195 25.07 23.36 -25.60
N VAL A 196 26.02 23.64 -26.46
CA VAL A 196 26.31 25.00 -26.92
C VAL A 196 26.18 25.05 -28.45
N ASN A 197 25.36 25.99 -28.94
CA ASN A 197 25.23 26.28 -30.36
C ASN A 197 26.29 27.35 -30.76
N ASN A 198 27.28 26.92 -31.50
CA ASN A 198 28.35 27.82 -32.01
C ASN A 198 28.05 28.36 -33.41
N PHE A 199 26.81 28.22 -33.90
CA PHE A 199 26.43 28.66 -35.23
C PHE A 199 25.48 29.86 -35.16
N ASN A 200 25.53 30.67 -36.22
CA ASN A 200 24.57 31.74 -36.40
C ASN A 200 23.26 31.18 -36.98
N GLY A 201 22.26 31.03 -36.13
CA GLY A 201 20.94 30.53 -36.47
C GLY A 201 20.43 29.48 -35.49
N ASP A 202 19.13 29.26 -35.52
CA ASP A 202 18.47 28.31 -34.66
C ASP A 202 18.76 26.85 -35.08
N ARG A 203 19.02 25.99 -34.11
CA ARG A 203 19.25 24.56 -34.35
C ARG A 203 18.46 23.71 -33.38
N THR A 204 17.92 22.64 -33.89
CA THR A 204 17.38 21.53 -33.04
C THR A 204 18.56 20.70 -32.53
N TRP A 205 18.47 20.31 -31.29
CA TRP A 205 19.48 19.56 -30.58
C TRP A 205 18.85 18.43 -29.78
N SER A 206 19.54 17.31 -29.68
CA SER A 206 19.18 16.20 -28.79
C SER A 206 20.43 15.54 -28.25
N ALA A 207 20.32 15.05 -27.01
CA ALA A 207 21.27 14.15 -26.38
C ALA A 207 20.51 12.96 -25.83
N ARG A 208 21.06 11.77 -26.01
CA ARG A 208 20.45 10.54 -25.48
C ARG A 208 21.52 9.59 -24.97
N THR A 209 21.14 8.73 -24.03
CA THR A 209 22.02 7.67 -23.56
C THR A 209 22.32 6.68 -24.69
N LYS A 210 23.55 6.20 -24.81
CA LYS A 210 23.85 5.05 -25.68
C LYS A 210 23.37 3.74 -25.03
N GLY A 211 23.43 3.66 -23.71
CA GLY A 211 22.82 2.57 -22.97
C GLY A 211 21.30 2.57 -23.12
N GLN A 212 20.73 1.39 -23.20
CA GLN A 212 19.28 1.19 -23.38
C GLN A 212 18.69 0.46 -22.18
N ILE A 213 17.40 0.69 -21.95
CA ILE A 213 16.60 0.08 -20.88
C ILE A 213 15.43 -0.63 -21.53
N ASP A 214 15.11 -1.82 -21.07
CA ASP A 214 13.86 -2.48 -21.41
C ASP A 214 12.70 -1.83 -20.65
N LEU A 215 11.77 -1.23 -21.39
CA LEU A 215 10.62 -0.50 -20.84
C LEU A 215 9.37 -1.37 -20.71
N THR A 216 9.41 -2.65 -21.04
CA THR A 216 8.24 -3.54 -21.11
C THR A 216 7.40 -3.57 -19.80
N GLU A 217 8.04 -3.40 -18.66
CA GLU A 217 7.37 -3.45 -17.35
C GLU A 217 7.04 -2.07 -16.75
N TYR A 218 7.30 -0.99 -17.47
CA TYR A 218 7.12 0.36 -16.96
C TYR A 218 6.02 1.10 -17.72
N SER A 219 5.25 1.92 -17.00
CA SER A 219 4.19 2.75 -17.56
C SER A 219 4.58 4.23 -17.67
N THR A 220 5.56 4.65 -16.88
CA THR A 220 5.86 6.06 -16.70
C THR A 220 7.37 6.30 -16.55
N LEU A 221 7.91 7.26 -17.35
CA LEU A 221 9.21 7.88 -17.08
C LEU A 221 8.97 9.21 -16.37
N GLN A 222 9.53 9.37 -15.19
CA GLN A 222 9.41 10.59 -14.39
C GLN A 222 10.78 11.21 -14.16
N ALA A 223 10.87 12.53 -14.27
CA ALA A 223 12.08 13.28 -13.93
C ALA A 223 11.76 14.55 -13.17
N THR A 224 12.48 14.82 -12.09
CA THR A 224 12.49 16.14 -11.44
C THR A 224 13.61 16.95 -12.08
N CYS A 225 13.24 17.85 -12.98
CA CYS A 225 14.19 18.53 -13.86
C CYS A 225 13.75 19.95 -14.24
N LYS A 226 14.70 20.70 -14.78
CA LYS A 226 14.51 22.02 -15.40
C LYS A 226 15.42 22.17 -16.61
N ALA A 227 15.11 23.13 -17.47
CA ALA A 227 15.97 23.54 -18.57
C ALA A 227 16.17 25.05 -18.55
N SER A 228 17.38 25.52 -18.83
CA SER A 228 17.71 26.93 -18.96
C SER A 228 18.32 27.19 -20.35
N GLY A 229 17.95 28.31 -20.96
CA GLY A 229 18.32 28.66 -22.33
C GLY A 229 17.62 27.83 -23.39
N GLY A 230 17.42 28.36 -24.56
CA GLY A 230 16.73 27.69 -25.66
C GLY A 230 15.20 27.62 -25.53
N SER A 231 14.57 26.85 -26.41
CA SER A 231 13.14 26.68 -26.46
C SER A 231 12.76 25.24 -26.83
N LYS A 232 11.48 24.88 -26.69
CA LYS A 232 10.97 23.54 -27.00
C LYS A 232 11.74 22.42 -26.31
N THR A 233 12.16 22.66 -25.06
CA THR A 233 12.93 21.74 -24.25
C THR A 233 12.06 20.57 -23.78
N LYS A 234 12.57 19.33 -23.91
CA LYS A 234 11.82 18.11 -23.62
C LYS A 234 12.68 17.04 -22.97
N LEU A 235 12.05 16.24 -22.13
CA LEU A 235 12.47 14.89 -21.76
C LEU A 235 11.90 13.92 -22.79
N GLU A 236 12.70 13.02 -23.32
CA GLU A 236 12.31 12.15 -24.43
C GLU A 236 12.75 10.70 -24.22
N VAL A 237 11.98 9.78 -24.80
CA VAL A 237 12.31 8.37 -24.94
C VAL A 237 12.54 8.08 -26.43
N TYR A 238 13.59 7.36 -26.74
CA TYR A 238 14.03 7.10 -28.11
C TYR A 238 13.99 5.61 -28.46
N SER A 239 13.45 5.30 -29.63
CA SER A 239 13.66 4.05 -30.34
C SER A 239 14.64 4.28 -31.48
N GLY A 240 15.86 3.77 -31.34
CA GLY A 240 16.97 4.16 -32.24
C GLY A 240 17.21 5.67 -32.19
N SER A 241 17.09 6.36 -33.33
CA SER A 241 17.28 7.82 -33.43
C SER A 241 15.99 8.63 -33.33
N SER A 242 14.84 8.00 -33.24
CA SER A 242 13.54 8.64 -33.26
C SER A 242 12.97 8.77 -31.86
N ALA A 243 12.54 9.98 -31.47
CA ALA A 243 11.77 10.16 -30.23
C ALA A 243 10.37 9.54 -30.41
N VAL A 244 9.99 8.65 -29.49
CA VAL A 244 8.72 7.91 -29.49
C VAL A 244 7.75 8.36 -28.40
N ALA A 245 8.26 8.98 -27.33
CA ALA A 245 7.48 9.62 -26.28
C ALA A 245 8.22 10.84 -25.74
N SER A 246 7.51 11.86 -25.28
CA SER A 246 8.14 13.07 -24.76
C SER A 246 7.21 13.90 -23.87
N ALA A 247 7.80 14.70 -22.97
CA ALA A 247 7.12 15.74 -22.21
C ALA A 247 7.95 17.02 -22.18
N ALA A 248 7.30 18.19 -22.14
CA ALA A 248 7.97 19.49 -22.09
C ALA A 248 8.63 19.73 -20.73
N ILE A 249 9.82 20.34 -20.74
CA ILE A 249 10.55 20.76 -19.54
C ILE A 249 10.48 22.29 -19.47
N GLY A 250 10.08 22.81 -18.32
CA GLY A 250 10.06 24.24 -18.01
C GLY A 250 11.41 24.78 -17.50
N THR A 251 11.41 26.05 -17.13
CA THR A 251 12.58 26.73 -16.52
C THR A 251 12.70 26.47 -15.02
N ASP A 252 11.61 26.13 -14.38
CA ASP A 252 11.56 25.82 -12.94
C ASP A 252 11.82 24.34 -12.71
N LEU A 253 12.44 24.01 -11.60
CA LEU A 253 12.64 22.62 -11.19
C LEU A 253 11.30 21.99 -10.80
N THR A 254 10.75 21.18 -11.67
CA THR A 254 9.44 20.53 -11.50
C THR A 254 9.52 19.06 -11.89
N THR A 255 8.56 18.29 -11.44
CA THR A 255 8.41 16.90 -11.87
C THR A 255 7.72 16.85 -13.22
N VAL A 256 8.41 16.29 -14.21
CA VAL A 256 7.94 16.03 -15.56
C VAL A 256 7.66 14.55 -15.72
N THR A 257 6.54 14.21 -16.35
CA THR A 257 6.09 12.83 -16.54
C THR A 257 5.86 12.54 -18.02
N VAL A 258 6.43 11.44 -18.51
CA VAL A 258 6.23 10.91 -19.86
C VAL A 258 5.50 9.58 -19.75
N ASP A 259 4.34 9.46 -20.40
CA ASP A 259 3.63 8.19 -20.53
C ASP A 259 4.39 7.29 -21.50
N ILE A 260 4.77 6.11 -21.01
CA ILE A 260 5.50 5.08 -21.76
C ILE A 260 4.76 3.73 -21.72
N SER A 261 3.53 3.71 -21.25
CA SER A 261 2.73 2.47 -21.07
C SER A 261 2.51 1.66 -22.37
N ALA A 262 2.61 2.33 -23.53
CA ALA A 262 2.50 1.70 -24.82
C ALA A 262 3.85 1.23 -25.41
N LEU A 263 4.96 1.46 -24.69
CA LEU A 263 6.30 1.10 -25.15
C LEU A 263 6.73 -0.26 -24.58
N SER A 264 7.49 -1.00 -25.38
CA SER A 264 8.09 -2.27 -24.96
C SER A 264 9.45 -2.44 -25.60
N GLY A 265 10.34 -3.21 -24.94
CA GLY A 265 11.69 -3.47 -25.41
C GLY A 265 12.67 -2.34 -25.09
N LEU A 266 13.80 -2.35 -25.79
CA LEU A 266 14.97 -1.51 -25.49
C LEU A 266 14.84 -0.08 -26.03
N HIS A 267 14.97 0.91 -25.15
CA HIS A 267 14.89 2.34 -25.46
C HIS A 267 15.99 3.13 -24.77
N SER A 268 16.39 4.25 -25.38
CA SER A 268 17.28 5.24 -24.78
C SER A 268 16.46 6.40 -24.19
N ILE A 269 17.01 7.09 -23.20
CA ILE A 269 16.42 8.28 -22.59
C ILE A 269 17.30 9.48 -22.90
N GLY A 270 16.68 10.62 -23.09
CA GLY A 270 17.44 11.82 -23.40
C GLY A 270 16.66 13.12 -23.30
N PHE A 271 17.30 14.16 -23.75
CA PHE A 271 16.78 15.53 -23.74
C PHE A 271 16.89 16.13 -25.12
N SER A 272 15.94 16.96 -25.50
CA SER A 272 15.97 17.71 -26.73
C SER A 272 15.53 19.15 -26.55
N GLY A 273 15.89 20.02 -27.49
CA GLY A 273 15.47 21.41 -27.49
C GLY A 273 15.91 22.15 -28.75
N ARG A 274 15.55 23.43 -28.83
CA ARG A 274 15.96 24.33 -29.91
C ARG A 274 16.84 25.46 -29.36
N HIS A 275 18.05 25.52 -29.81
CA HIS A 275 18.96 26.61 -29.54
C HIS A 275 18.62 27.83 -30.38
N SER A 276 18.77 29.00 -29.79
CA SER A 276 18.99 30.26 -30.55
C SER A 276 20.46 30.34 -31.01
N ALA A 277 20.75 31.28 -31.92
CA ALA A 277 22.11 31.51 -32.39
C ALA A 277 23.08 31.81 -31.21
N TYR A 278 24.22 31.14 -31.21
CA TYR A 278 25.26 31.29 -30.16
C TYR A 278 24.80 31.12 -28.71
N ALA A 279 23.74 30.35 -28.51
CA ALA A 279 23.17 30.11 -27.17
C ALA A 279 23.53 28.72 -26.63
N ALA A 280 23.42 28.56 -25.31
CA ALA A 280 23.51 27.28 -24.63
C ALA A 280 22.14 26.83 -24.09
N ILE A 281 21.91 25.55 -24.09
CA ILE A 281 20.84 24.91 -23.28
C ILE A 281 21.52 24.09 -22.20
N THR A 282 21.01 24.21 -20.98
CA THR A 282 21.41 23.36 -19.85
C THR A 282 20.20 22.70 -19.27
N TYR A 283 20.19 21.37 -19.23
CA TYR A 283 19.25 20.56 -18.52
C TYR A 283 19.85 20.17 -17.18
N THR A 284 19.08 20.29 -16.13
CA THR A 284 19.47 19.84 -14.80
C THR A 284 18.38 18.94 -14.26
N ALA A 285 18.72 17.74 -13.84
CA ALA A 285 17.80 16.81 -13.19
C ALA A 285 18.37 16.37 -11.84
N THR A 286 17.51 16.35 -10.83
CA THR A 286 17.83 15.87 -9.48
C THR A 286 17.36 14.44 -9.27
N GLU A 287 16.44 13.96 -10.09
CA GLU A 287 15.96 12.58 -10.09
C GLU A 287 15.44 12.20 -11.47
N ILE A 288 15.70 10.98 -11.91
CA ILE A 288 15.06 10.35 -13.07
C ILE A 288 14.74 8.90 -12.70
N LYS A 289 13.49 8.48 -12.89
CA LYS A 289 13.04 7.13 -12.54
C LYS A 289 11.97 6.61 -13.49
N LEU A 290 11.87 5.29 -13.55
CA LEU A 290 10.79 4.56 -14.20
C LEU A 290 9.82 4.02 -13.15
N LEU A 291 8.54 4.15 -13.41
CA LEU A 291 7.45 3.64 -12.56
C LEU A 291 6.68 2.56 -13.31
N LYS A 292 6.33 1.48 -12.62
CA LYS A 292 5.48 0.40 -13.14
C LYS A 292 4.03 0.81 -13.26
#